data_2c875c2bc9cfa21fb5233f86e21c471e
#
_entry.id   2c875c2bc9cfa21fb5233f86e21c471e
#
_cell.length_a   1.000
_cell.length_b   1.000
_cell.length_c   1.000
_cell.angle_alpha   90.00
_cell.angle_beta   90.00
_cell.angle_gamma   90.00
#
_symmetry.space_group_name_H-M   'P 1'
#
loop_
_entity.id
_entity.type
_entity.pdbx_description
1 polymer ?
#
loop_
_entity_poly.entity_id
_entity_poly.type
_entity_poly.pdbx_seq_one_letter_code
_entity_poly.pdbx_strand_id
1 'polypeptide(L)'
;MGKPATAENAAGGAQIDMIGVPFDGMGRASGQAGAPEALRAAGLRALFAPDVIMEPDLVLPGPVAQRAVGSGLLNERALLHMVDALHRRVRSSLAAGRFPFVYGADCSVLLAAVPALRDVAGRAGLVFVDGHEDATPMDLSTSGEAANMEIALLLGLTGERAPQPLRQRLPALTPDAIAMLGPRDHLFRQAANVPTVAGRVWLRSADEVSTDPAGYARLAVGHAAAHVSRWWLHIDLDVLARSEFAACGAPGEVMLADGLTWRQLTQSPRRRCRTAAAPAGAWRSTTPSWIPAVARRRTSSSSLPK
;
A
#
# COMPACT_ATOMS: atom_id res chain seq x y z
N MET A 1 -45.78 22.88 -19.87
CA MET A 1 -45.17 21.69 -20.46
C MET A 1 -43.65 21.80 -20.35
N GLY A 2 -43.09 21.26 -19.27
CA GLY A 2 -41.65 21.22 -19.05
C GLY A 2 -41.03 19.98 -19.68
N LYS A 3 -40.00 20.12 -20.46
CA LYS A 3 -39.22 19.00 -20.99
C LYS A 3 -38.58 18.23 -19.85
N PRO A 4 -38.61 16.87 -19.89
CA PRO A 4 -37.84 16.09 -18.92
C PRO A 4 -36.34 16.22 -19.21
N ALA A 5 -35.56 16.46 -18.14
CA ALA A 5 -34.11 16.45 -18.20
C ALA A 5 -33.63 15.04 -18.59
N THR A 6 -32.91 14.97 -19.67
CA THR A 6 -32.28 13.74 -20.20
C THR A 6 -31.25 13.24 -19.21
N ALA A 7 -31.45 12.02 -18.70
CA ALA A 7 -30.48 11.26 -17.92
C ALA A 7 -29.37 10.72 -18.83
N GLU A 8 -28.42 11.58 -19.20
CA GLU A 8 -27.17 11.20 -19.86
C GLU A 8 -26.00 11.76 -19.02
N ASN A 9 -25.40 10.91 -18.23
CA ASN A 9 -23.99 10.83 -17.81
C ASN A 9 -23.81 10.03 -16.52
N ALA A 10 -24.01 8.72 -16.58
CA ALA A 10 -23.67 7.81 -15.49
C ALA A 10 -22.66 6.73 -15.91
N ALA A 11 -21.67 7.08 -16.75
CA ALA A 11 -20.59 6.20 -17.19
C ALA A 11 -19.20 6.80 -16.91
N GLY A 12 -19.10 7.87 -16.10
CA GLY A 12 -17.82 8.45 -15.67
C GLY A 12 -17.20 7.57 -14.57
N GLY A 13 -16.03 6.95 -14.84
CA GLY A 13 -15.19 6.38 -13.78
C GLY A 13 -14.82 7.46 -12.76
N ALA A 14 -14.59 7.08 -11.49
CA ALA A 14 -14.17 8.03 -10.47
C ALA A 14 -12.86 8.70 -10.91
N GLN A 15 -12.79 10.02 -10.78
CA GLN A 15 -11.58 10.79 -11.04
C GLN A 15 -10.46 10.32 -10.10
N ILE A 16 -9.23 10.23 -10.61
CA ILE A 16 -8.09 9.72 -9.87
C ILE A 16 -7.21 10.88 -9.40
N ASP A 17 -6.92 10.94 -8.11
CA ASP A 17 -5.91 11.83 -7.53
C ASP A 17 -4.59 11.04 -7.39
N MET A 18 -3.58 11.39 -8.17
CA MET A 18 -2.24 10.80 -8.07
C MET A 18 -1.41 11.59 -7.04
N ILE A 19 -1.02 10.92 -5.96
CA ILE A 19 -0.31 11.51 -4.83
C ILE A 19 1.07 10.86 -4.71
N GLY A 20 2.12 11.58 -5.10
CA GLY A 20 3.51 11.14 -4.94
C GLY A 20 4.01 11.39 -3.51
N VAL A 21 4.66 10.39 -2.91
CA VAL A 21 5.19 10.46 -1.55
C VAL A 21 6.70 10.22 -1.57
N PRO A 22 7.53 11.27 -1.59
CA PRO A 22 8.99 11.17 -1.60
C PRO A 22 9.54 10.94 -0.18
N PHE A 23 9.18 9.80 0.43
CA PHE A 23 9.59 9.43 1.78
C PHE A 23 10.48 8.19 1.75
N ASP A 24 11.48 8.16 2.63
CA ASP A 24 12.34 7.01 2.92
C ASP A 24 12.38 6.84 4.44
N GLY A 25 11.76 5.78 4.94
CA GLY A 25 11.69 5.46 6.37
C GLY A 25 13.05 5.23 7.01
N MET A 26 14.05 4.83 6.24
CA MET A 26 15.43 4.69 6.71
C MET A 26 16.14 6.03 6.96
N GLY A 27 15.49 7.15 6.67
CA GLY A 27 16.04 8.48 6.91
C GLY A 27 17.20 8.85 6.00
N ARG A 28 17.23 8.31 4.79
CA ARG A 28 18.23 8.61 3.76
C ARG A 28 17.65 9.57 2.73
N ALA A 29 18.51 10.34 2.08
CA ALA A 29 18.12 11.24 0.99
C ALA A 29 18.04 10.54 -0.38
N SER A 30 18.06 9.22 -0.42
CA SER A 30 18.16 8.40 -1.63
C SER A 30 17.23 7.19 -1.54
N GLY A 31 17.16 6.41 -2.60
CA GLY A 31 16.34 5.19 -2.61
C GLY A 31 14.85 5.47 -2.76
N GLN A 32 14.04 5.03 -1.82
CA GLN A 32 12.58 5.10 -1.90
C GLN A 32 12.05 6.53 -2.05
N ALA A 33 12.72 7.54 -1.49
CA ALA A 33 12.34 8.95 -1.66
C ALA A 33 12.37 9.42 -3.13
N GLY A 34 13.18 8.82 -3.97
CA GLY A 34 13.24 9.10 -5.41
C GLY A 34 12.17 8.37 -6.25
N ALA A 35 11.42 7.44 -5.66
CA ALA A 35 10.48 6.60 -6.40
C ALA A 35 9.38 7.38 -7.13
N PRO A 36 8.76 8.43 -6.57
CA PRO A 36 7.72 9.19 -7.28
C PRO A 36 8.22 9.82 -8.57
N GLU A 37 9.39 10.44 -8.53
CA GLU A 37 10.02 11.05 -9.71
C GLU A 37 10.40 9.99 -10.75
N ALA A 38 11.02 8.90 -10.33
CA ALA A 38 11.42 7.80 -11.21
C ALA A 38 10.22 7.15 -11.90
N LEU A 39 9.11 6.95 -11.19
CA LEU A 39 7.88 6.40 -11.75
C LEU A 39 7.24 7.35 -12.78
N ARG A 40 7.20 8.66 -12.50
CA ARG A 40 6.74 9.65 -13.47
C ARG A 40 7.61 9.71 -14.72
N ALA A 41 8.93 9.71 -14.55
CA ALA A 41 9.88 9.66 -15.66
C ALA A 41 9.73 8.39 -16.50
N ALA A 42 9.35 7.27 -15.88
CA ALA A 42 9.03 6.02 -16.56
C ALA A 42 7.66 6.02 -17.27
N GLY A 43 6.88 7.10 -17.17
CA GLY A 43 5.61 7.26 -17.85
C GLY A 43 4.39 6.81 -17.06
N LEU A 44 4.46 6.78 -15.73
CA LEU A 44 3.35 6.34 -14.86
C LEU A 44 2.02 7.03 -15.24
N ARG A 45 2.03 8.36 -15.46
CA ARG A 45 0.82 9.10 -15.81
C ARG A 45 0.15 8.59 -17.08
N ALA A 46 0.93 8.20 -18.08
CA ALA A 46 0.41 7.75 -19.38
C ALA A 46 -0.37 6.43 -19.32
N LEU A 47 -0.30 5.72 -18.20
CA LEU A 47 -1.02 4.47 -17.96
C LEU A 47 -2.47 4.70 -17.48
N PHE A 48 -2.81 5.93 -17.14
CA PHE A 48 -4.14 6.31 -16.66
C PHE A 48 -4.90 7.11 -17.71
N ALA A 49 -6.24 7.11 -17.60
CA ALA A 49 -7.12 7.89 -18.47
C ALA A 49 -6.87 9.40 -18.33
N PRO A 50 -7.34 10.24 -19.28
CA PRO A 50 -7.08 11.68 -19.28
C PRO A 50 -7.56 12.42 -18.02
N ASP A 51 -8.53 11.89 -17.29
CA ASP A 51 -9.17 12.52 -16.11
C ASP A 51 -8.38 12.31 -14.82
N VAL A 52 -7.06 12.30 -14.87
CA VAL A 52 -6.19 12.15 -13.71
C VAL A 52 -5.73 13.52 -13.23
N ILE A 53 -5.92 13.79 -11.94
CA ILE A 53 -5.33 14.93 -11.25
C ILE A 53 -3.96 14.55 -10.73
N MET A 54 -2.93 15.24 -11.22
CA MET A 54 -1.58 15.11 -10.69
C MET A 54 -1.41 16.08 -9.51
N GLU A 55 -1.49 15.55 -8.30
CA GLU A 55 -1.17 16.34 -7.11
C GLU A 55 0.35 16.59 -7.03
N PRO A 56 0.79 17.75 -6.55
CA PRO A 56 2.20 17.96 -6.21
C PRO A 56 2.66 16.91 -5.20
N ASP A 57 3.92 16.48 -5.28
CA ASP A 57 4.48 15.59 -4.26
C ASP A 57 4.39 16.22 -2.86
N LEU A 58 4.39 15.39 -1.83
CA LEU A 58 4.45 15.88 -0.46
C LEU A 58 5.79 16.59 -0.24
N VAL A 59 5.73 17.76 0.38
CA VAL A 59 6.93 18.46 0.85
C VAL A 59 7.22 17.96 2.27
N LEU A 60 8.35 17.29 2.46
CA LEU A 60 8.73 16.67 3.71
C LEU A 60 9.95 17.34 4.33
N PRO A 61 10.11 17.31 5.66
CA PRO A 61 11.37 17.70 6.30
C PRO A 61 12.53 16.85 5.79
N GLY A 62 13.73 17.40 5.82
CA GLY A 62 14.93 16.66 5.50
C GLY A 62 15.04 15.36 6.30
N PRO A 63 15.51 14.26 5.67
CA PRO A 63 15.60 12.95 6.32
C PRO A 63 16.63 12.95 7.45
N VAL A 64 16.37 12.14 8.49
CA VAL A 64 17.25 11.97 9.64
C VAL A 64 17.38 10.48 9.95
N ALA A 65 18.57 9.93 9.71
CA ALA A 65 18.87 8.52 9.98
C ALA A 65 19.15 8.27 11.48
N GLN A 66 18.28 8.77 12.35
CA GLN A 66 18.35 8.58 13.81
C GLN A 66 17.02 8.14 14.36
N ARG A 67 17.08 7.30 15.38
CA ARG A 67 15.89 6.89 16.14
C ARG A 67 15.56 7.95 17.19
N ALA A 68 14.30 8.30 17.30
CA ALA A 68 13.81 9.17 18.35
C ALA A 68 13.93 8.50 19.73
N VAL A 69 14.44 9.23 20.72
CA VAL A 69 14.72 8.69 22.06
C VAL A 69 13.46 8.14 22.75
N GLY A 70 12.32 8.80 22.57
CA GLY A 70 11.07 8.40 23.25
C GLY A 70 10.38 7.22 22.60
N SER A 71 10.12 7.30 21.31
CA SER A 71 9.37 6.29 20.54
C SER A 71 10.25 5.15 20.03
N GLY A 72 11.51 5.42 19.75
CA GLY A 72 12.39 4.52 19.03
C GLY A 72 12.18 4.53 17.50
N LEU A 73 11.28 5.35 16.98
CA LEU A 73 11.02 5.45 15.55
C LEU A 73 12.18 6.12 14.81
N LEU A 74 12.57 5.53 13.71
CA LEU A 74 13.57 6.09 12.79
C LEU A 74 12.90 7.20 11.96
N ASN A 75 13.65 8.28 11.69
CA ASN A 75 13.18 9.41 10.88
C ASN A 75 11.82 9.99 11.34
N GLU A 76 11.54 9.97 12.63
CA GLU A 76 10.23 10.26 13.23
C GLU A 76 9.64 11.59 12.76
N ARG A 77 10.46 12.65 12.69
CA ARG A 77 9.94 13.97 12.29
C ARG A 77 9.36 13.95 10.87
N ALA A 78 10.06 13.35 9.93
CA ALA A 78 9.59 13.26 8.55
C ALA A 78 8.42 12.28 8.43
N LEU A 79 8.44 11.16 9.18
CA LEU A 79 7.34 10.21 9.26
C LEU A 79 6.04 10.89 9.72
N LEU A 80 6.07 11.61 10.84
CA LEU A 80 4.87 12.28 11.36
C LEU A 80 4.34 13.34 10.40
N HIS A 81 5.23 14.07 9.74
CA HIS A 81 4.85 15.06 8.74
C HIS A 81 4.22 14.39 7.50
N MET A 82 4.81 13.30 7.03
CA MET A 82 4.27 12.50 5.93
C MET A 82 2.88 11.96 6.29
N VAL A 83 2.73 11.34 7.44
CA VAL A 83 1.45 10.78 7.92
C VAL A 83 0.38 11.86 7.97
N ASP A 84 0.68 13.03 8.52
CA ASP A 84 -0.29 14.11 8.63
C ASP A 84 -0.68 14.69 7.26
N ALA A 85 0.31 14.99 6.42
CA ALA A 85 0.07 15.56 5.09
C ALA A 85 -0.67 14.60 4.16
N LEU A 86 -0.27 13.32 4.14
CA LEU A 86 -0.90 12.29 3.33
C LEU A 86 -2.31 11.99 3.80
N HIS A 87 -2.53 11.88 5.13
CA HIS A 87 -3.86 11.68 5.70
C HIS A 87 -4.84 12.77 5.22
N ARG A 88 -4.46 14.05 5.29
CA ARG A 88 -5.31 15.15 4.80
C ARG A 88 -5.63 15.01 3.30
N ARG A 89 -4.65 14.69 2.47
CA ARG A 89 -4.84 14.55 1.02
C ARG A 89 -5.76 13.37 0.67
N VAL A 90 -5.49 12.20 1.24
CA VAL A 90 -6.30 11.00 1.02
C VAL A 90 -7.74 11.24 1.50
N ARG A 91 -7.92 11.82 2.68
CA ARG A 91 -9.25 12.16 3.21
C ARG A 91 -9.99 13.13 2.29
N SER A 92 -9.33 14.18 1.81
CA SER A 92 -9.93 15.16 0.88
C SER A 92 -10.35 14.51 -0.44
N SER A 93 -9.49 13.66 -1.02
CA SER A 93 -9.79 12.90 -2.23
C SER A 93 -11.03 12.02 -2.04
N LEU A 94 -11.04 11.21 -0.98
CA LEU A 94 -12.16 10.31 -0.66
C LEU A 94 -13.46 11.07 -0.37
N ALA A 95 -13.41 12.19 0.34
CA ALA A 95 -14.58 13.02 0.63
C ALA A 95 -15.16 13.68 -0.62
N ALA A 96 -14.32 13.96 -1.61
CA ALA A 96 -14.73 14.47 -2.93
C ALA A 96 -15.21 13.36 -3.88
N GLY A 97 -15.29 12.10 -3.44
CA GLY A 97 -15.68 10.97 -4.29
C GLY A 97 -14.62 10.55 -5.31
N ARG A 98 -13.37 11.03 -5.15
CA ARG A 98 -12.25 10.67 -6.03
C ARG A 98 -11.50 9.43 -5.54
N PHE A 99 -10.73 8.82 -6.42
CA PHE A 99 -9.89 7.66 -6.10
C PHE A 99 -8.44 8.13 -5.80
N PRO A 100 -7.96 8.08 -4.54
CA PRO A 100 -6.58 8.40 -4.24
C PRO A 100 -5.66 7.27 -4.68
N PHE A 101 -4.75 7.57 -5.60
CA PHE A 101 -3.66 6.69 -6.00
C PHE A 101 -2.35 7.21 -5.40
N VAL A 102 -1.92 6.57 -4.32
CA VAL A 102 -0.66 6.90 -3.62
C VAL A 102 0.46 6.07 -4.21
N TYR A 103 1.61 6.68 -4.50
CA TYR A 103 2.76 5.99 -5.08
C TYR A 103 4.08 6.54 -4.56
N GLY A 104 5.06 5.66 -4.41
CA GLY A 104 6.35 5.94 -3.76
C GLY A 104 6.31 5.68 -2.25
N ALA A 105 7.36 6.05 -1.55
CA ALA A 105 7.60 5.75 -0.14
C ALA A 105 7.74 4.25 0.17
N ASP A 106 7.55 3.91 1.43
CA ASP A 106 7.49 2.57 1.99
C ASP A 106 6.09 2.29 2.59
N CYS A 107 5.89 1.13 3.20
CA CYS A 107 4.61 0.67 3.74
C CYS A 107 4.05 1.58 4.84
N SER A 108 4.85 2.46 5.46
CA SER A 108 4.39 3.43 6.47
C SER A 108 3.33 4.42 5.96
N VAL A 109 3.15 4.57 4.63
CA VAL A 109 2.02 5.33 4.05
C VAL A 109 0.66 4.83 4.53
N LEU A 110 0.56 3.56 4.93
CA LEU A 110 -0.66 2.97 5.48
C LEU A 110 -1.08 3.61 6.80
N LEU A 111 -0.13 4.14 7.59
CA LEU A 111 -0.42 4.89 8.82
C LEU A 111 -1.18 6.20 8.56
N ALA A 112 -1.21 6.64 7.31
CA ALA A 112 -1.99 7.80 6.86
C ALA A 112 -3.25 7.38 6.10
N ALA A 113 -3.11 6.49 5.12
CA ALA A 113 -4.15 6.16 4.16
C ALA A 113 -5.32 5.40 4.81
N VAL A 114 -5.02 4.43 5.67
CA VAL A 114 -6.04 3.61 6.34
C VAL A 114 -6.84 4.42 7.36
N PRO A 115 -6.23 5.21 8.26
CA PRO A 115 -7.00 6.13 9.11
C PRO A 115 -7.86 7.13 8.32
N ALA A 116 -7.33 7.68 7.21
CA ALA A 116 -8.11 8.60 6.36
C ALA A 116 -9.34 7.91 5.76
N LEU A 117 -9.20 6.66 5.32
CA LEU A 117 -10.32 5.85 4.83
C LEU A 117 -11.35 5.59 5.94
N ARG A 118 -10.90 5.20 7.14
CA ARG A 118 -11.77 5.00 8.32
C ARG A 118 -12.54 6.29 8.65
N ASP A 119 -11.89 7.44 8.63
CA ASP A 119 -12.52 8.72 8.97
C ASP A 119 -13.63 9.12 7.99
N VAL A 120 -13.56 8.66 6.74
CA VAL A 120 -14.60 8.91 5.72
C VAL A 120 -15.68 7.82 5.69
N ALA A 121 -15.28 6.57 5.91
CA ALA A 121 -16.18 5.40 5.75
C ALA A 121 -16.74 4.86 7.07
N GLY A 122 -16.29 5.35 8.22
CA GLY A 122 -16.60 4.84 9.55
C GLY A 122 -15.79 3.59 9.93
N ARG A 123 -15.55 2.68 9.00
CA ARG A 123 -14.67 1.52 9.13
C ARG A 123 -13.79 1.41 7.88
N ALA A 124 -12.57 0.91 8.05
CA ALA A 124 -11.65 0.65 6.95
C ALA A 124 -11.29 -0.84 6.88
N GLY A 125 -11.12 -1.35 5.66
CA GLY A 125 -10.49 -2.64 5.41
C GLY A 125 -9.17 -2.47 4.68
N LEU A 126 -8.39 -3.54 4.62
CA LEU A 126 -7.11 -3.58 3.94
C LEU A 126 -6.93 -4.91 3.19
N VAL A 127 -6.64 -4.81 1.91
CA VAL A 127 -6.04 -5.90 1.14
C VAL A 127 -4.57 -5.56 1.00
N PHE A 128 -3.72 -6.33 1.68
CA PHE A 128 -2.29 -6.10 1.82
C PHE A 128 -1.53 -7.16 1.02
N VAL A 129 -0.79 -6.75 0.00
CA VAL A 129 0.01 -7.62 -0.87
C VAL A 129 1.47 -7.24 -0.65
N ASP A 130 2.21 -8.13 0.00
CA ASP A 130 3.53 -7.82 0.56
C ASP A 130 4.34 -9.10 0.81
N GLY A 131 5.65 -9.03 0.75
CA GLY A 131 6.54 -10.13 1.13
C GLY A 131 6.69 -10.33 2.63
N HIS A 132 6.22 -9.38 3.45
CA HIS A 132 6.30 -9.37 4.91
C HIS A 132 4.92 -9.29 5.56
N GLU A 133 4.87 -9.54 6.87
CA GLU A 133 3.68 -9.26 7.68
C GLU A 133 3.64 -7.81 8.18
N ASP A 134 4.77 -7.12 8.23
CA ASP A 134 4.99 -5.76 8.75
C ASP A 134 4.28 -5.49 10.08
N ALA A 135 4.33 -6.51 10.92
CA ALA A 135 3.63 -6.55 12.20
C ALA A 135 4.58 -6.63 13.41
N THR A 136 5.81 -6.14 13.25
CA THR A 136 6.80 -6.08 14.33
C THR A 136 6.32 -5.15 15.44
N PRO A 137 6.18 -5.61 16.70
CA PRO A 137 5.91 -4.73 17.83
C PRO A 137 7.02 -3.68 18.01
N MET A 138 6.65 -2.46 18.43
CA MET A 138 7.61 -1.35 18.58
C MET A 138 8.76 -1.65 19.54
N ASP A 139 8.53 -2.43 20.57
CA ASP A 139 9.51 -2.83 21.60
C ASP A 139 10.49 -3.89 21.08
N LEU A 140 10.10 -4.67 20.06
CA LEU A 140 10.95 -5.67 19.42
C LEU A 140 11.70 -5.12 18.18
N SER A 141 11.32 -3.94 17.70
CA SER A 141 11.95 -3.37 16.50
C SER A 141 13.40 -2.98 16.75
N THR A 142 14.32 -3.62 16.03
CA THR A 142 15.75 -3.31 16.06
C THR A 142 16.12 -2.14 15.15
N SER A 143 15.39 -1.93 14.05
CA SER A 143 15.64 -0.83 13.10
C SER A 143 14.94 0.47 13.49
N GLY A 144 13.74 0.39 14.06
CA GLY A 144 12.87 1.53 14.33
C GLY A 144 12.11 2.02 13.11
N GLU A 145 12.17 1.30 11.99
CA GLU A 145 11.43 1.64 10.77
C GLU A 145 9.93 1.40 10.95
N ALA A 146 9.14 2.43 10.67
CA ALA A 146 7.69 2.33 10.76
C ALA A 146 7.09 1.37 9.73
N ALA A 147 7.78 1.16 8.61
CA ALA A 147 7.40 0.24 7.54
C ALA A 147 7.48 -1.25 7.92
N ASN A 148 8.06 -1.59 9.08
CA ASN A 148 8.11 -2.97 9.57
C ASN A 148 7.08 -3.22 10.69
N MET A 149 6.29 -2.21 11.07
CA MET A 149 5.41 -2.28 12.24
C MET A 149 4.02 -1.67 12.01
N GLU A 150 3.74 -1.17 10.82
CA GLU A 150 2.50 -0.43 10.57
C GLU A 150 1.26 -1.32 10.71
N ILE A 151 1.32 -2.60 10.39
CA ILE A 151 0.20 -3.53 10.60
C ILE A 151 -0.05 -3.73 12.10
N ALA A 152 1.00 -3.90 12.91
CA ALA A 152 0.84 -4.01 14.35
C ALA A 152 0.25 -2.72 14.96
N LEU A 153 0.69 -1.55 14.48
CA LEU A 153 0.16 -0.25 14.88
C LEU A 153 -1.30 -0.06 14.47
N LEU A 154 -1.64 -0.37 13.21
CA LEU A 154 -3.01 -0.24 12.69
C LEU A 154 -4.00 -1.15 13.41
N LEU A 155 -3.56 -2.32 13.87
CA LEU A 155 -4.35 -3.27 14.65
C LEU A 155 -4.38 -2.95 16.14
N GLY A 156 -3.55 -2.04 16.63
CA GLY A 156 -3.42 -1.73 18.07
C GLY A 156 -2.75 -2.84 18.88
N LEU A 157 -1.90 -3.65 18.24
CA LEU A 157 -1.10 -4.70 18.91
C LEU A 157 0.14 -4.12 19.60
N THR A 158 0.50 -2.90 19.27
CA THR A 158 1.60 -2.09 19.82
C THR A 158 1.24 -0.61 19.69
N GLY A 159 2.08 0.29 20.17
CA GLY A 159 1.88 1.73 19.97
C GLY A 159 1.89 2.57 21.23
N GLU A 160 2.16 1.99 22.40
CA GLU A 160 2.23 2.69 23.68
C GLU A 160 3.28 3.79 23.65
N ARG A 161 4.38 3.55 22.93
CA ARG A 161 5.49 4.49 22.74
C ARG A 161 5.34 5.38 21.52
N ALA A 162 4.31 5.16 20.70
CA ALA A 162 4.11 5.97 19.51
C ALA A 162 3.83 7.44 19.87
N PRO A 163 4.32 8.41 19.11
CA PRO A 163 4.03 9.83 19.33
C PRO A 163 2.54 10.13 19.29
N GLN A 164 2.12 11.13 20.06
CA GLN A 164 0.70 11.50 20.18
C GLN A 164 -0.01 11.69 18.82
N PRO A 165 0.56 12.36 17.81
CA PRO A 165 -0.11 12.55 16.53
C PRO A 165 -0.42 11.23 15.81
N LEU A 166 0.41 10.22 16.02
CA LEU A 166 0.19 8.89 15.48
C LEU A 166 -0.85 8.12 16.31
N ARG A 167 -0.69 8.10 17.65
CA ARG A 167 -1.64 7.42 18.54
C ARG A 167 -3.10 7.88 18.40
N GLN A 168 -3.32 9.16 18.09
CA GLN A 168 -4.67 9.69 17.89
C GLN A 168 -5.38 9.10 16.65
N ARG A 169 -4.63 8.51 15.72
CA ARG A 169 -5.16 7.89 14.51
C ARG A 169 -5.29 6.37 14.62
N LEU A 170 -4.80 5.77 15.69
CA LEU A 170 -4.69 4.33 15.90
C LEU A 170 -5.53 3.85 17.08
N PRO A 171 -6.01 2.59 17.10
CA PRO A 171 -6.01 1.67 15.97
C PRO A 171 -6.96 2.12 14.85
N ALA A 172 -6.74 1.64 13.63
CA ALA A 172 -7.56 2.00 12.47
C ALA A 172 -8.14 0.80 11.73
N LEU A 173 -7.74 -0.41 12.09
CA LEU A 173 -8.21 -1.67 11.52
C LEU A 173 -8.68 -2.63 12.61
N THR A 174 -9.59 -3.51 12.23
CA THR A 174 -9.95 -4.70 12.99
C THR A 174 -9.42 -5.94 12.26
N PRO A 175 -9.03 -7.02 12.97
CA PRO A 175 -8.43 -8.20 12.35
C PRO A 175 -9.28 -8.85 11.27
N ASP A 176 -10.61 -8.80 11.39
CA ASP A 176 -11.58 -9.32 10.45
C ASP A 176 -11.64 -8.55 9.11
N ALA A 177 -11.14 -7.31 9.11
CA ALA A 177 -11.16 -6.45 7.92
C ALA A 177 -9.84 -6.43 7.13
N ILE A 178 -8.88 -7.29 7.48
CA ILE A 178 -7.59 -7.42 6.78
C ILE A 178 -7.52 -8.74 6.02
N ALA A 179 -7.05 -8.67 4.78
CA ALA A 179 -6.60 -9.81 4.01
C ALA A 179 -5.16 -9.59 3.53
N MET A 180 -4.25 -10.49 3.91
CA MET A 180 -2.83 -10.45 3.57
C MET A 180 -2.49 -11.51 2.55
N LEU A 181 -1.73 -11.14 1.51
CA LEU A 181 -1.29 -12.01 0.42
C LEU A 181 0.21 -11.86 0.22
N GLY A 182 0.94 -12.95 0.29
CA GLY A 182 2.34 -12.99 -0.10
C GLY A 182 3.39 -13.03 1.01
N PRO A 183 3.08 -12.90 2.34
CA PRO A 183 4.12 -12.96 3.35
C PRO A 183 4.95 -14.24 3.24
N ARG A 184 6.28 -14.07 3.32
CA ARG A 184 7.29 -15.11 3.21
C ARG A 184 8.47 -14.90 4.16
N ASP A 185 8.30 -14.01 5.11
CA ASP A 185 9.29 -13.53 6.08
C ASP A 185 9.38 -14.37 7.37
N HIS A 186 8.82 -15.58 7.38
CA HIS A 186 8.73 -16.42 8.58
C HIS A 186 10.10 -16.72 9.23
N LEU A 187 11.16 -16.90 8.43
CA LEU A 187 12.51 -17.12 8.96
C LEU A 187 13.07 -15.88 9.62
N PHE A 188 12.86 -14.70 9.02
CA PHE A 188 13.24 -13.43 9.60
C PHE A 188 12.52 -13.21 10.94
N ARG A 189 11.20 -13.37 10.98
CA ARG A 189 10.42 -13.19 12.20
C ARG A 189 10.83 -14.18 13.29
N GLN A 190 11.09 -15.43 12.94
CA GLN A 190 11.59 -16.45 13.87
C GLN A 190 12.94 -16.04 14.47
N ALA A 191 13.89 -15.60 13.65
CA ALA A 191 15.21 -15.16 14.10
C ALA A 191 15.16 -13.88 14.96
N ALA A 192 14.22 -12.97 14.66
CA ALA A 192 14.01 -11.73 15.39
C ALA A 192 13.03 -11.88 16.59
N ASN A 193 12.52 -13.08 16.82
CA ASN A 193 11.48 -13.36 17.86
C ASN A 193 10.23 -12.47 17.69
N VAL A 194 9.85 -12.17 16.45
CA VAL A 194 8.67 -11.38 16.12
C VAL A 194 7.45 -12.30 15.96
N PRO A 195 6.35 -12.07 16.69
CA PRO A 195 5.16 -12.89 16.59
C PRO A 195 4.46 -12.71 15.24
N THR A 196 3.84 -13.79 14.73
CA THR A 196 3.00 -13.74 13.53
C THR A 196 1.60 -13.20 13.85
N VAL A 197 0.98 -12.56 12.86
CA VAL A 197 -0.45 -12.21 12.89
C VAL A 197 -1.34 -13.24 12.18
N ALA A 198 -0.76 -14.30 11.63
CA ALA A 198 -1.48 -15.33 10.86
C ALA A 198 -2.70 -15.93 11.59
N GLY A 199 -2.67 -16.06 12.91
CA GLY A 199 -3.83 -16.55 13.68
C GLY A 199 -4.90 -15.49 13.96
N ARG A 200 -4.66 -14.24 13.59
CA ARG A 200 -5.53 -13.08 13.88
C ARG A 200 -6.23 -12.53 12.64
N VAL A 201 -5.55 -12.55 11.50
CA VAL A 201 -6.03 -12.00 10.23
C VAL A 201 -6.14 -13.10 9.16
N TRP A 202 -6.89 -12.86 8.11
CA TRP A 202 -6.87 -13.73 6.95
C TRP A 202 -5.55 -13.53 6.18
N LEU A 203 -4.72 -14.57 6.15
CA LEU A 203 -3.37 -14.51 5.55
C LEU A 203 -3.14 -15.72 4.63
N ARG A 204 -2.51 -15.49 3.50
CA ARG A 204 -1.98 -16.52 2.60
C ARG A 204 -0.56 -16.21 2.21
N SER A 205 0.32 -17.18 2.40
CA SER A 205 1.75 -17.07 2.08
C SER A 205 2.00 -16.91 0.57
N ALA A 206 3.21 -16.49 0.19
CA ALA A 206 3.61 -16.45 -1.22
C ALA A 206 3.48 -17.81 -1.92
N ASP A 207 3.83 -18.91 -1.24
CA ASP A 207 3.70 -20.25 -1.77
C ASP A 207 2.25 -20.61 -2.09
N GLU A 208 1.32 -20.35 -1.16
CA GLU A 208 -0.11 -20.56 -1.38
C GLU A 208 -0.60 -19.71 -2.56
N VAL A 209 -0.33 -18.39 -2.52
CA VAL A 209 -0.78 -17.44 -3.55
C VAL A 209 -0.25 -17.81 -4.93
N SER A 210 0.98 -18.33 -5.02
CA SER A 210 1.61 -18.73 -6.28
C SER A 210 0.85 -19.83 -7.03
N THR A 211 0.06 -20.65 -6.34
CA THR A 211 -0.70 -21.76 -6.92
C THR A 211 -1.94 -21.31 -7.70
N ASP A 212 -2.65 -20.28 -7.22
CA ASP A 212 -3.80 -19.65 -7.89
C ASP A 212 -3.88 -18.16 -7.53
N PRO A 213 -3.01 -17.30 -8.07
CA PRO A 213 -2.95 -15.88 -7.71
C PRO A 213 -4.30 -15.15 -7.91
N ALA A 214 -5.00 -15.46 -9.00
CA ALA A 214 -6.29 -14.86 -9.29
C ALA A 214 -7.40 -15.32 -8.33
N GLY A 215 -7.36 -16.58 -7.91
CA GLY A 215 -8.28 -17.13 -6.92
C GLY A 215 -8.08 -16.50 -5.57
N TYR A 216 -6.86 -16.44 -5.08
CA TYR A 216 -6.55 -15.84 -3.78
C TYR A 216 -6.81 -14.33 -3.77
N ALA A 217 -6.54 -13.61 -4.85
CA ALA A 217 -6.93 -12.20 -4.95
C ALA A 217 -8.45 -12.00 -4.83
N ARG A 218 -9.27 -12.85 -5.47
CA ARG A 218 -10.73 -12.81 -5.30
C ARG A 218 -11.17 -13.11 -3.86
N LEU A 219 -10.54 -14.10 -3.22
CA LEU A 219 -10.84 -14.46 -1.84
C LEU A 219 -10.48 -13.31 -0.88
N ALA A 220 -9.32 -12.67 -1.06
CA ALA A 220 -8.89 -11.53 -0.25
C ALA A 220 -9.86 -10.35 -0.35
N VAL A 221 -10.24 -9.98 -1.58
CA VAL A 221 -11.25 -8.93 -1.81
C VAL A 221 -12.59 -9.33 -1.23
N GLY A 222 -13.03 -10.58 -1.41
CA GLY A 222 -14.27 -11.09 -0.84
C GLY A 222 -14.26 -11.04 0.68
N HIS A 223 -13.14 -11.39 1.31
CA HIS A 223 -12.96 -11.33 2.77
C HIS A 223 -13.09 -9.87 3.27
N ALA A 224 -12.31 -8.94 2.73
CA ALA A 224 -12.41 -7.54 3.14
C ALA A 224 -13.81 -6.97 2.92
N ALA A 225 -14.41 -7.20 1.75
CA ALA A 225 -15.74 -6.69 1.40
C ALA A 225 -16.89 -7.29 2.22
N ALA A 226 -16.71 -8.45 2.83
CA ALA A 226 -17.69 -9.04 3.74
C ALA A 226 -17.80 -8.29 5.08
N HIS A 227 -16.76 -7.58 5.49
CA HIS A 227 -16.67 -6.94 6.80
C HIS A 227 -16.77 -5.41 6.76
N VAL A 228 -16.43 -4.80 5.60
CA VAL A 228 -16.44 -3.34 5.43
C VAL A 228 -16.94 -2.94 4.04
N SER A 229 -17.53 -1.74 3.95
CA SER A 229 -17.99 -1.18 2.67
C SER A 229 -16.87 -0.60 1.81
N ARG A 230 -15.74 -0.26 2.42
CA ARG A 230 -14.58 0.33 1.75
C ARG A 230 -13.30 -0.25 2.31
N TRP A 231 -12.36 -0.60 1.43
CA TRP A 231 -11.06 -1.14 1.78
C TRP A 231 -9.97 -0.49 0.93
N TRP A 232 -8.77 -0.45 1.48
CA TRP A 232 -7.56 0.02 0.82
C TRP A 232 -6.84 -1.16 0.17
N LEU A 233 -6.31 -0.99 -1.04
CA LEU A 233 -5.37 -1.92 -1.63
C LEU A 233 -3.95 -1.37 -1.46
N HIS A 234 -3.11 -2.12 -0.80
CA HIS A 234 -1.68 -1.89 -0.71
C HIS A 234 -0.92 -2.96 -1.48
N ILE A 235 0.09 -2.55 -2.24
CA ILE A 235 0.98 -3.47 -2.95
C ILE A 235 2.41 -3.00 -2.69
N ASP A 236 3.17 -3.79 -1.92
CA ASP A 236 4.61 -3.69 -1.89
C ASP A 236 5.21 -4.58 -3.00
N LEU A 237 6.19 -4.04 -3.71
CA LEU A 237 6.84 -4.77 -4.79
C LEU A 237 7.85 -5.82 -4.29
N ASP A 238 8.14 -5.83 -3.01
CA ASP A 238 8.97 -6.86 -2.41
C ASP A 238 8.25 -8.21 -2.23
N VAL A 239 6.93 -8.26 -2.47
CA VAL A 239 6.22 -9.53 -2.68
C VAL A 239 6.78 -10.32 -3.85
N LEU A 240 7.48 -9.66 -4.78
CA LEU A 240 8.11 -10.28 -5.93
C LEU A 240 9.39 -11.01 -5.54
N ALA A 241 9.68 -12.09 -6.24
CA ALA A 241 10.97 -12.75 -6.15
C ALA A 241 12.11 -11.79 -6.55
N ARG A 242 13.26 -11.91 -5.91
CA ARG A 242 14.42 -11.06 -6.18
C ARG A 242 14.91 -11.17 -7.63
N SER A 243 14.73 -12.33 -8.25
CA SER A 243 15.01 -12.56 -9.68
C SER A 243 14.08 -11.76 -10.60
N GLU A 244 12.85 -11.45 -10.15
CA GLU A 244 11.87 -10.68 -10.88
C GLU A 244 12.02 -9.17 -10.67
N PHE A 245 12.42 -8.77 -9.45
CA PHE A 245 12.58 -7.39 -9.04
C PHE A 245 13.81 -7.22 -8.14
N ALA A 246 14.97 -7.01 -8.75
CA ALA A 246 16.25 -6.94 -8.02
C ALA A 246 16.37 -5.76 -7.02
N ALA A 247 15.48 -4.77 -7.11
CA ALA A 247 15.44 -3.64 -6.18
C ALA A 247 14.69 -3.95 -4.87
N CYS A 248 14.04 -5.13 -4.75
CA CYS A 248 13.42 -5.54 -3.49
C CYS A 248 14.47 -6.08 -2.51
N GLY A 249 14.29 -5.77 -1.24
CA GLY A 249 15.12 -6.23 -0.14
C GLY A 249 16.40 -5.42 0.06
N ALA A 250 16.92 -5.48 1.29
CA ALA A 250 18.20 -4.89 1.64
C ALA A 250 19.38 -5.73 1.11
N PRO A 251 20.55 -5.10 0.81
CA PRO A 251 21.76 -5.85 0.51
C PRO A 251 22.12 -6.81 1.66
N GLY A 252 22.23 -8.11 1.35
CA GLY A 252 22.55 -9.15 2.34
C GLY A 252 21.36 -9.80 3.03
N GLU A 253 20.12 -9.41 2.73
CA GLU A 253 18.92 -10.07 3.20
C GLU A 253 18.75 -11.41 2.50
N VAL A 254 19.14 -12.49 3.19
CA VAL A 254 19.18 -13.86 2.66
C VAL A 254 17.98 -14.69 3.14
N MET A 255 17.12 -14.11 3.98
CA MET A 255 16.15 -14.86 4.77
C MET A 255 14.72 -14.87 4.20
N LEU A 256 14.51 -14.29 3.04
CA LEU A 256 13.23 -14.39 2.36
C LEU A 256 13.24 -15.59 1.40
N ALA A 257 12.20 -16.41 1.48
CA ALA A 257 11.90 -17.43 0.47
C ALA A 257 11.61 -16.77 -0.89
N ASP A 258 11.50 -17.58 -1.97
CA ASP A 258 11.14 -17.05 -3.28
C ASP A 258 9.76 -16.37 -3.24
N GLY A 259 9.68 -15.21 -3.90
CA GLY A 259 8.46 -14.43 -4.00
C GLY A 259 7.65 -14.73 -5.27
N LEU A 260 6.65 -13.91 -5.51
CA LEU A 260 5.83 -14.00 -6.71
C LEU A 260 6.59 -13.54 -7.96
N THR A 261 6.21 -14.06 -9.12
CA THR A 261 6.62 -13.49 -10.40
C THR A 261 5.74 -12.30 -10.79
N TRP A 262 6.22 -11.43 -11.68
CA TRP A 262 5.40 -10.37 -12.28
C TRP A 262 4.11 -10.92 -12.91
N ARG A 263 4.21 -12.09 -13.54
CA ARG A 263 3.05 -12.75 -14.13
C ARG A 263 2.01 -13.09 -13.07
N GLN A 264 2.40 -13.64 -11.93
CA GLN A 264 1.50 -13.98 -10.83
C GLN A 264 0.90 -12.75 -10.19
N LEU A 265 1.70 -11.72 -9.87
CA LEU A 265 1.20 -10.48 -9.29
C LEU A 265 0.18 -9.77 -10.20
N THR A 266 0.31 -9.89 -11.53
CA THR A 266 -0.57 -9.22 -12.50
C THR A 266 -1.70 -10.09 -13.01
N GLN A 267 -1.84 -11.33 -12.54
CA GLN A 267 -2.99 -12.20 -12.84
C GLN A 267 -4.23 -11.78 -12.05
N SER A 268 -4.66 -10.53 -12.24
CA SER A 268 -5.97 -10.12 -11.76
C SER A 268 -7.09 -10.75 -12.60
N PRO A 269 -8.21 -11.14 -11.98
CA PRO A 269 -9.33 -11.70 -12.72
C PRO A 269 -9.86 -10.70 -13.73
N ARG A 270 -9.58 -10.93 -15.01
CA ARG A 270 -10.23 -10.22 -16.13
C ARG A 270 -11.71 -10.65 -16.19
N ARG A 271 -12.51 -10.25 -15.20
CA ARG A 271 -13.96 -10.30 -15.35
C ARG A 271 -14.44 -8.89 -15.60
N ARG A 272 -15.01 -8.67 -16.79
CA ARG A 272 -16.04 -7.63 -16.96
C ARG A 272 -17.08 -7.93 -15.90
N CYS A 273 -17.10 -7.18 -14.81
CA CYS A 273 -18.19 -7.22 -13.86
C CYS A 273 -19.45 -6.69 -14.56
N ARG A 274 -20.15 -7.59 -15.27
CA ARG A 274 -21.58 -7.41 -15.53
C ARG A 274 -22.27 -7.75 -14.21
N THR A 275 -22.53 -6.77 -13.41
CA THR A 275 -23.38 -6.94 -12.23
C THR A 275 -24.60 -6.06 -12.37
N ALA A 276 -25.72 -6.69 -12.12
CA ALA A 276 -26.96 -6.03 -11.77
C ALA A 276 -26.71 -4.96 -10.68
N ALA A 277 -27.46 -3.87 -10.78
CA ALA A 277 -27.40 -2.67 -9.95
C ALA A 277 -26.91 -2.90 -8.52
N ALA A 278 -25.68 -2.47 -8.24
CA ALA A 278 -25.23 -2.22 -6.89
C ALA A 278 -25.58 -0.77 -6.51
N PRO A 279 -25.96 -0.49 -5.25
CA PRO A 279 -26.29 0.86 -4.83
C PRO A 279 -25.08 1.80 -5.04
N ALA A 280 -25.36 3.04 -5.37
CA ALA A 280 -24.37 4.08 -5.59
C ALA A 280 -23.42 4.19 -4.39
N GLY A 281 -22.13 3.87 -4.58
CA GLY A 281 -21.12 3.92 -3.53
C GLY A 281 -20.13 2.75 -3.48
N ALA A 282 -20.37 1.66 -4.18
CA ALA A 282 -19.41 0.56 -4.25
C ALA A 282 -18.22 0.93 -5.14
N TRP A 283 -17.06 1.16 -4.53
CA TRP A 283 -15.79 1.32 -5.23
C TRP A 283 -15.45 0.02 -5.96
N ARG A 284 -15.45 0.06 -7.28
CA ARG A 284 -15.02 -1.08 -8.08
C ARG A 284 -13.50 -1.06 -8.10
N SER A 285 -12.89 -2.07 -7.48
CA SER A 285 -11.47 -2.38 -7.66
C SER A 285 -11.26 -2.78 -9.12
N THR A 286 -10.69 -1.88 -9.92
CA THR A 286 -9.98 -2.27 -11.12
C THR A 286 -8.52 -2.38 -10.69
N THR A 287 -8.02 -3.60 -10.50
CA THR A 287 -6.57 -3.82 -10.38
C THR A 287 -5.95 -3.25 -11.65
N PRO A 288 -5.08 -2.25 -11.55
CA PRO A 288 -4.59 -1.57 -12.74
C PRO A 288 -3.76 -2.53 -13.60
N SER A 289 -4.15 -2.71 -14.84
CA SER A 289 -3.38 -3.48 -15.84
C SER A 289 -2.02 -2.85 -16.22
N TRP A 290 -1.60 -1.81 -15.50
CA TRP A 290 -0.42 -1.00 -15.78
C TRP A 290 0.84 -1.41 -14.98
N ILE A 291 0.71 -2.17 -13.89
CA ILE A 291 1.88 -2.65 -13.13
C ILE A 291 2.91 -3.34 -14.07
N PRO A 292 2.52 -4.19 -15.05
CA PRO A 292 3.47 -4.79 -15.98
C PRO A 292 4.15 -3.81 -16.93
N ALA A 293 3.51 -2.69 -17.27
CA ALA A 293 4.05 -1.78 -18.27
C ALA A 293 5.24 -0.94 -17.76
N VAL A 294 5.21 -0.50 -16.51
CA VAL A 294 6.31 0.24 -15.89
C VAL A 294 7.54 -0.64 -15.69
N ALA A 295 7.33 -1.89 -15.27
CA ALA A 295 8.41 -2.84 -15.06
C ALA A 295 9.11 -3.28 -16.36
N ARG A 296 8.36 -3.51 -17.45
CA ARG A 296 8.90 -3.98 -18.73
C ARG A 296 9.80 -2.95 -19.44
N ARG A 297 9.62 -1.65 -19.20
CA ARG A 297 10.46 -0.62 -19.85
C ARG A 297 11.88 -0.55 -19.32
N ARG A 298 12.19 -1.06 -18.13
CA ARG A 298 13.55 -1.09 -17.57
C ARG A 298 14.43 -2.22 -18.08
N THR A 299 13.86 -3.31 -18.58
CA THR A 299 14.64 -4.46 -19.06
C THR A 299 15.15 -4.30 -20.50
N SER A 300 14.71 -3.27 -21.24
CA SER A 300 15.10 -3.04 -22.65
C SER A 300 16.18 -1.98 -22.86
N SER A 301 16.75 -1.38 -21.81
CA SER A 301 17.77 -0.32 -21.92
C SER A 301 19.16 -0.64 -21.36
N SER A 302 19.50 -1.92 -21.17
CA SER A 302 20.85 -2.32 -20.80
C SER A 302 21.66 -2.85 -21.99
N SER A 303 21.89 -2.00 -22.98
CA SER A 303 23.02 -2.13 -23.90
C SER A 303 23.84 -0.85 -23.82
N LEU A 304 24.76 -0.79 -22.85
CA LEU A 304 25.87 0.15 -22.87
C LEU A 304 26.86 -0.32 -23.94
N PRO A 305 27.30 0.54 -24.86
CA PRO A 305 28.41 0.22 -25.76
C PRO A 305 29.71 0.20 -24.96
N LYS A 306 30.63 -0.67 -25.40
CA LYS A 306 31.97 -0.87 -24.89
C LYS A 306 32.82 0.40 -24.98
#